data_a2832af9c458e7566e4e33db45ebec4d
#
_entry.id   a2832af9c458e7566e4e33db45ebec4d
#
_cell.length_a   1.000
_cell.length_b   1.000
_cell.length_c   1.000
_cell.angle_alpha   90.00
_cell.angle_beta   90.00
_cell.angle_gamma   90.00
#
_symmetry.space_group_name_H-M   'P 1'
#
loop_
_entity.id
_entity.type
_entity.pdbx_description
1 polymer ?
#
loop_
_entity_poly.entity_id
_entity_poly.type
_entity_poly.pdbx_seq_one_letter_code
_entity_poly.pdbx_strand_id
1 'polypeptide(L)'
;MAHSSYYYHPQQETAENLLLMRMLDEQYTQTPFYGIRRMTAWLRSLGKDVNHKRVARLLRQMGLEAIYPKPRLSVPDAQHKIYPYLLRGVEIDRPNQVWSTDITYVRLHAGYVYLVAIMDWFSRYVLSWEVSVTMESEFCISALDRALRTGRPQIFNSDQGSQFTSVDFIRPLKALGIQISMDGRGRALDNVFVERLWRTVKYEEIYLKDYRNVPVAVNSLAAYFQFYNGRRFHQSLGYRTPASVYYERGGRK
;
A
#
# COMPACT_ATOMS: atom_id res chain seq x y z
N MET A 1 -7.99 46.42 -7.53
CA MET A 1 -9.19 45.98 -6.79
C MET A 1 -10.44 46.55 -7.47
N ALA A 2 -11.47 45.75 -7.68
CA ALA A 2 -12.73 46.25 -8.22
C ALA A 2 -13.40 47.19 -7.19
N HIS A 3 -13.99 48.30 -7.68
CA HIS A 3 -14.64 49.33 -6.83
C HIS A 3 -15.70 48.74 -5.90
N SER A 4 -16.41 47.70 -6.32
CA SER A 4 -17.41 46.97 -5.53
C SER A 4 -16.85 46.21 -4.33
N SER A 5 -15.57 45.80 -4.36
CA SER A 5 -14.91 45.08 -3.25
C SER A 5 -14.51 46.00 -2.09
N TYR A 6 -14.33 47.30 -2.37
CA TYR A 6 -13.97 48.30 -1.36
C TYR A 6 -15.15 48.69 -0.45
N TYR A 7 -16.37 48.65 -0.98
CA TYR A 7 -17.60 48.97 -0.23
C TYR A 7 -18.35 47.73 0.26
N TYR A 8 -17.78 46.55 0.13
CA TYR A 8 -18.42 45.32 0.62
C TYR A 8 -18.31 45.24 2.14
N HIS A 9 -19.44 45.42 2.83
CA HIS A 9 -19.55 45.10 4.25
C HIS A 9 -20.05 43.66 4.38
N PRO A 10 -19.29 42.76 5.01
CA PRO A 10 -19.76 41.40 5.26
C PRO A 10 -21.05 41.44 6.09
N GLN A 11 -22.15 40.93 5.53
CA GLN A 11 -23.35 40.74 6.31
C GLN A 11 -23.13 39.60 7.31
N GLN A 12 -23.48 39.88 8.57
CA GLN A 12 -23.49 38.84 9.60
C GLN A 12 -24.53 37.76 9.26
N GLU A 13 -24.27 36.54 9.66
CA GLU A 13 -25.21 35.43 9.49
C GLU A 13 -26.49 35.68 10.25
N THR A 14 -27.62 35.30 9.67
CA THR A 14 -28.94 35.43 10.30
C THR A 14 -29.04 34.52 11.53
N ALA A 15 -29.88 34.89 12.49
CA ALA A 15 -30.14 34.08 13.69
C ALA A 15 -30.56 32.63 13.32
N GLU A 16 -31.37 32.51 12.24
CA GLU A 16 -31.77 31.20 11.71
C GLU A 16 -30.58 30.39 11.19
N ASN A 17 -29.64 31.00 10.47
CA ASN A 17 -28.44 30.32 10.00
C ASN A 17 -27.55 29.90 11.17
N LEU A 18 -27.38 30.73 12.19
CA LEU A 18 -26.62 30.37 13.40
C LEU A 18 -27.25 29.18 14.13
N LEU A 19 -28.59 29.11 14.19
CA LEU A 19 -29.29 27.94 14.74
C LEU A 19 -29.03 26.68 13.91
N LEU A 20 -29.15 26.80 12.57
CA LEU A 20 -28.86 25.67 11.66
C LEU A 20 -27.38 25.20 11.76
N MET A 21 -26.44 26.13 11.90
CA MET A 21 -25.02 25.80 12.07
C MET A 21 -24.80 25.01 13.37
N ARG A 22 -25.41 25.42 14.49
CA ARG A 22 -25.31 24.67 15.75
C ARG A 22 -25.88 23.25 15.60
N MET A 23 -27.06 23.12 15.00
CA MET A 23 -27.69 21.80 14.77
C MET A 23 -26.82 20.92 13.88
N LEU A 24 -26.22 21.49 12.81
CA LEU A 24 -25.33 20.77 11.91
C LEU A 24 -24.03 20.31 12.60
N ASP A 25 -23.48 21.12 13.50
CA ASP A 25 -22.30 20.79 14.28
C ASP A 25 -22.56 19.63 15.26
N GLU A 26 -23.67 19.73 16.02
CA GLU A 26 -24.11 18.67 16.92
C GLU A 26 -24.33 17.34 16.17
N GLN A 27 -25.01 17.38 15.02
CA GLN A 27 -25.23 16.18 14.19
C GLN A 27 -23.93 15.66 13.59
N TYR A 28 -23.04 16.54 13.15
CA TYR A 28 -21.74 16.14 12.60
C TYR A 28 -20.90 15.39 13.63
N THR A 29 -20.91 15.82 14.88
CA THR A 29 -20.23 15.13 15.98
C THR A 29 -20.71 13.68 16.15
N GLN A 30 -22.01 13.43 15.93
CA GLN A 30 -22.59 12.08 16.02
C GLN A 30 -22.42 11.26 14.73
N THR A 31 -22.45 11.93 13.56
CA THR A 31 -22.41 11.26 12.26
C THR A 31 -21.44 11.98 11.29
N PRO A 32 -20.13 11.95 11.55
CA PRO A 32 -19.15 12.70 10.76
C PRO A 32 -19.06 12.26 9.29
N PHE A 33 -19.66 11.12 8.96
CA PHE A 33 -19.76 10.57 7.60
C PHE A 33 -21.03 11.05 6.84
N TYR A 34 -21.87 11.92 7.45
CA TYR A 34 -23.02 12.49 6.75
C TYR A 34 -22.58 13.64 5.84
N GLY A 35 -22.74 13.45 4.52
CA GLY A 35 -22.55 14.51 3.54
C GLY A 35 -23.77 15.43 3.44
N ILE A 36 -23.65 16.48 2.61
CA ILE A 36 -24.64 17.53 2.41
C ILE A 36 -26.07 16.98 2.25
N ARG A 37 -26.27 15.95 1.44
CA ARG A 37 -27.61 15.38 1.18
C ARG A 37 -28.23 14.76 2.42
N ARG A 38 -27.47 14.00 3.20
CA ARG A 38 -27.94 13.37 4.44
C ARG A 38 -28.20 14.41 5.53
N MET A 39 -27.33 15.41 5.69
CA MET A 39 -27.52 16.53 6.59
C MET A 39 -28.77 17.34 6.23
N THR A 40 -29.04 17.57 4.94
CA THR A 40 -30.27 18.23 4.48
C THR A 40 -31.52 17.41 4.81
N ALA A 41 -31.47 16.09 4.56
CA ALA A 41 -32.60 15.21 4.87
C ALA A 41 -32.88 15.16 6.38
N TRP A 42 -31.83 15.10 7.20
CA TRP A 42 -31.94 15.14 8.66
C TRP A 42 -32.56 16.45 9.16
N LEU A 43 -32.10 17.61 8.69
CA LEU A 43 -32.73 18.91 9.05
C LEU A 43 -34.21 18.97 8.65
N ARG A 44 -34.57 18.45 7.48
CA ARG A 44 -35.96 18.37 7.01
C ARG A 44 -36.81 17.46 7.88
N SER A 45 -36.26 16.34 8.37
CA SER A 45 -36.98 15.47 9.31
C SER A 45 -37.29 16.13 10.65
N LEU A 46 -36.54 17.19 11.01
CA LEU A 46 -36.81 18.05 12.16
C LEU A 46 -37.70 19.26 11.83
N GLY A 47 -38.39 19.24 10.68
CA GLY A 47 -39.30 20.28 10.26
C GLY A 47 -38.63 21.57 9.76
N LYS A 48 -37.33 21.55 9.45
CA LYS A 48 -36.63 22.72 8.89
C LYS A 48 -36.74 22.73 7.37
N ASP A 49 -37.33 23.79 6.82
CA ASP A 49 -37.37 23.98 5.37
C ASP A 49 -36.04 24.55 4.88
N VAL A 50 -35.15 23.66 4.45
CA VAL A 50 -33.79 24.00 3.99
C VAL A 50 -33.46 23.38 2.63
N ASN A 51 -32.78 24.18 1.80
CA ASN A 51 -32.24 23.71 0.54
C ASN A 51 -30.81 23.16 0.76
N HIS A 52 -30.46 22.10 0.02
CA HIS A 52 -29.10 21.50 0.07
C HIS A 52 -27.97 22.50 -0.24
N LYS A 53 -28.24 23.54 -1.08
CA LYS A 53 -27.26 24.60 -1.37
C LYS A 53 -26.99 25.45 -0.11
N ARG A 54 -28.01 25.76 0.69
CA ARG A 54 -27.90 26.48 1.98
C ARG A 54 -27.06 25.64 2.96
N VAL A 55 -27.40 24.36 3.10
CA VAL A 55 -26.64 23.43 3.97
C VAL A 55 -25.18 23.31 3.54
N ALA A 56 -24.91 23.21 2.23
CA ALA A 56 -23.55 23.16 1.70
C ALA A 56 -22.73 24.42 2.04
N ARG A 57 -23.34 25.60 1.94
CA ARG A 57 -22.73 26.88 2.30
C ARG A 57 -22.36 26.92 3.78
N LEU A 58 -23.31 26.54 4.64
CA LEU A 58 -23.10 26.56 6.10
C LEU A 58 -22.03 25.57 6.55
N LEU A 59 -22.04 24.34 6.03
CA LEU A 59 -21.01 23.34 6.32
C LEU A 59 -19.61 23.84 5.89
N ARG A 60 -19.51 24.44 4.69
CA ARG A 60 -18.24 25.01 4.21
C ARG A 60 -17.75 26.15 5.10
N GLN A 61 -18.66 27.03 5.56
CA GLN A 61 -18.33 28.15 6.43
C GLN A 61 -17.83 27.67 7.80
N MET A 62 -18.35 26.55 8.30
CA MET A 62 -17.87 25.89 9.53
C MET A 62 -16.61 25.04 9.32
N GLY A 63 -16.14 24.86 8.09
CA GLY A 63 -15.01 23.98 7.78
C GLY A 63 -15.33 22.49 7.94
N LEU A 64 -16.61 22.10 7.93
CA LEU A 64 -17.05 20.73 8.12
C LEU A 64 -17.15 19.99 6.77
N GLU A 65 -16.39 18.92 6.63
CA GLU A 65 -16.46 17.98 5.51
C GLU A 65 -16.78 16.57 5.99
N ALA A 66 -17.64 15.86 5.25
CA ALA A 66 -17.96 14.48 5.58
C ALA A 66 -16.70 13.60 5.49
N ILE A 67 -16.49 12.76 6.50
CA ILE A 67 -15.44 11.76 6.50
C ILE A 67 -15.88 10.58 5.61
N TYR A 68 -15.26 10.44 4.45
CA TYR A 68 -15.46 9.32 3.53
C TYR A 68 -14.15 8.99 2.81
N PRO A 69 -14.00 7.76 2.30
CA PRO A 69 -12.86 7.42 1.47
C PRO A 69 -12.82 8.36 0.26
N LYS A 70 -11.76 9.19 0.17
CA LYS A 70 -11.60 10.10 -0.98
C LYS A 70 -11.40 9.28 -2.26
N PRO A 71 -11.87 9.74 -3.43
CA PRO A 71 -11.57 9.11 -4.70
C PRO A 71 -10.06 8.94 -4.86
N ARG A 72 -9.62 7.84 -5.46
CA ARG A 72 -8.20 7.66 -5.80
C ARG A 72 -7.78 8.76 -6.75
N LEU A 73 -6.95 9.69 -6.27
CA LEU A 73 -6.39 10.79 -7.06
C LEU A 73 -5.13 10.35 -7.84
N SER A 74 -4.68 9.09 -7.69
CA SER A 74 -3.58 8.54 -8.47
C SER A 74 -4.02 8.40 -9.92
N VAL A 75 -3.63 9.34 -10.74
CA VAL A 75 -3.73 9.24 -12.20
C VAL A 75 -2.59 8.32 -12.65
N PRO A 76 -2.86 7.24 -13.41
CA PRO A 76 -1.82 6.43 -14.01
C PRO A 76 -0.94 7.33 -14.89
N ASP A 77 0.36 7.33 -14.64
CA ASP A 77 1.29 8.02 -15.54
C ASP A 77 1.33 7.26 -16.88
N ALA A 78 0.96 7.94 -17.96
CA ALA A 78 0.96 7.37 -19.32
C ALA A 78 2.35 6.91 -19.78
N GLN A 79 3.43 7.36 -19.12
CA GLN A 79 4.80 6.96 -19.42
C GLN A 79 5.18 5.63 -18.73
N HIS A 80 4.42 5.16 -17.75
CA HIS A 80 4.68 3.89 -17.07
C HIS A 80 4.28 2.72 -17.96
N LYS A 81 5.29 2.03 -18.48
CA LYS A 81 5.09 0.84 -19.31
C LYS A 81 4.63 -0.34 -18.46
N ILE A 82 3.46 -0.89 -18.76
CA ILE A 82 2.96 -2.14 -18.17
C ILE A 82 3.51 -3.31 -19.01
N TYR A 83 4.01 -4.33 -18.32
CA TYR A 83 4.54 -5.55 -18.93
C TYR A 83 3.50 -6.68 -18.86
N PRO A 84 3.52 -7.63 -19.83
CA PRO A 84 2.59 -8.74 -19.82
C PRO A 84 2.89 -9.70 -18.65
N TYR A 85 1.86 -10.43 -18.19
CA TYR A 85 2.03 -11.51 -17.24
C TYR A 85 2.61 -12.76 -17.94
N LEU A 86 3.80 -13.20 -17.52
CA LEU A 86 4.56 -14.26 -18.17
C LEU A 86 4.47 -15.63 -17.48
N LEU A 87 3.83 -15.70 -16.29
CA LEU A 87 3.94 -16.87 -15.42
C LEU A 87 2.79 -17.88 -15.56
N ARG A 88 1.88 -17.67 -16.52
CA ARG A 88 0.77 -18.62 -16.76
C ARG A 88 1.29 -19.96 -17.28
N GLY A 89 1.08 -21.04 -16.50
CA GLY A 89 1.49 -22.38 -16.89
C GLY A 89 3.01 -22.63 -16.81
N VAL A 90 3.76 -21.72 -16.23
CA VAL A 90 5.19 -21.92 -16.02
C VAL A 90 5.40 -22.83 -14.81
N GLU A 91 6.06 -23.97 -15.02
CA GLU A 91 6.53 -24.84 -13.94
C GLU A 91 7.78 -24.23 -13.30
N ILE A 92 7.77 -24.12 -11.97
CA ILE A 92 8.88 -23.56 -11.20
C ILE A 92 9.67 -24.71 -10.60
N ASP A 93 10.83 -25.00 -11.18
CA ASP A 93 11.63 -26.20 -10.90
C ASP A 93 13.01 -25.93 -10.28
N ARG A 94 13.45 -24.67 -10.20
CA ARG A 94 14.77 -24.31 -9.67
C ARG A 94 14.82 -22.90 -9.05
N PRO A 95 15.79 -22.66 -8.14
CA PRO A 95 16.08 -21.31 -7.65
C PRO A 95 16.44 -20.34 -8.78
N ASN A 96 16.13 -19.06 -8.59
CA ASN A 96 16.39 -17.97 -9.53
C ASN A 96 15.66 -18.10 -10.89
N GLN A 97 14.62 -18.90 -10.96
CA GLN A 97 13.75 -18.92 -12.13
C GLN A 97 12.78 -17.76 -12.10
N VAL A 98 12.08 -17.56 -10.99
CA VAL A 98 11.14 -16.46 -10.78
C VAL A 98 11.37 -15.82 -9.43
N TRP A 99 11.58 -14.51 -9.42
CA TRP A 99 11.47 -13.70 -8.21
C TRP A 99 10.22 -12.85 -8.26
N SER A 100 9.66 -12.55 -7.10
CA SER A 100 8.57 -11.59 -7.01
C SER A 100 8.78 -10.60 -5.87
N THR A 101 8.11 -9.45 -6.01
CA THR A 101 8.10 -8.38 -5.03
C THR A 101 6.69 -7.85 -4.82
N ASP A 102 6.47 -7.31 -3.64
CA ASP A 102 5.27 -6.57 -3.27
C ASP A 102 5.56 -5.70 -2.04
N ILE A 103 4.65 -4.76 -1.74
CA ILE A 103 4.74 -3.86 -0.59
C ILE A 103 3.61 -4.18 0.38
N THR A 104 3.93 -4.20 1.67
CA THR A 104 2.93 -4.30 2.74
C THR A 104 3.12 -3.22 3.80
N TYR A 105 2.09 -3.04 4.65
CA TYR A 105 2.13 -2.12 5.77
C TYR A 105 2.54 -2.85 7.05
N VAL A 106 3.41 -2.24 7.83
CA VAL A 106 3.78 -2.67 9.19
C VAL A 106 3.28 -1.61 10.16
N ARG A 107 2.39 -2.02 11.07
CA ARG A 107 1.84 -1.13 12.09
C ARG A 107 2.89 -0.83 13.15
N LEU A 108 2.99 0.44 13.54
CA LEU A 108 3.72 0.92 14.70
C LEU A 108 2.74 1.35 15.78
N HIS A 109 3.25 1.61 17.00
CA HIS A 109 2.46 2.21 18.06
C HIS A 109 1.80 3.53 17.60
N ALA A 110 2.54 4.37 16.89
CA ALA A 110 2.04 5.57 16.24
C ALA A 110 2.27 5.50 14.72
N GLY A 111 1.21 5.21 13.94
CA GLY A 111 1.26 5.17 12.49
C GLY A 111 1.70 3.81 11.92
N TYR A 112 2.34 3.84 10.76
CA TYR A 112 2.81 2.66 10.05
C TYR A 112 4.02 2.98 9.18
N VAL A 113 4.73 1.93 8.76
CA VAL A 113 5.79 1.97 7.76
C VAL A 113 5.48 1.00 6.63
N TYR A 114 6.13 1.19 5.51
CA TYR A 114 6.07 0.31 4.35
C TYR A 114 7.20 -0.71 4.42
N LEU A 115 6.90 -1.95 4.06
CA LEU A 115 7.85 -3.03 3.96
C LEU A 115 7.77 -3.62 2.56
N VAL A 116 8.87 -3.61 1.81
CA VAL A 116 9.03 -4.33 0.56
C VAL A 116 9.87 -5.59 0.80
N ALA A 117 9.58 -6.67 0.11
CA ALA A 117 10.44 -7.85 0.07
C ALA A 117 10.54 -8.41 -1.34
N ILE A 118 11.68 -9.02 -1.64
CA ILE A 118 11.93 -9.78 -2.87
C ILE A 118 12.19 -11.23 -2.48
N MET A 119 11.42 -12.15 -3.06
CA MET A 119 11.53 -13.56 -2.76
C MET A 119 11.65 -14.42 -4.01
N ASP A 120 12.38 -15.52 -3.87
CA ASP A 120 12.48 -16.59 -4.87
C ASP A 120 11.25 -17.53 -4.77
N TRP A 121 10.62 -17.79 -5.89
CA TRP A 121 9.39 -18.59 -5.92
C TRP A 121 9.61 -20.09 -5.67
N PHE A 122 10.77 -20.62 -6.08
CA PHE A 122 11.07 -22.04 -5.88
C PHE A 122 11.35 -22.34 -4.41
N SER A 123 12.30 -21.63 -3.83
CA SER A 123 12.81 -21.87 -2.47
C SER A 123 12.02 -21.15 -1.38
N ARG A 124 11.20 -20.15 -1.71
CA ARG A 124 10.59 -19.21 -0.76
C ARG A 124 11.60 -18.34 -0.03
N TYR A 125 12.84 -18.32 -0.46
CA TYR A 125 13.91 -17.54 0.16
C TYR A 125 13.69 -16.05 -0.05
N VAL A 126 13.71 -15.27 1.03
CA VAL A 126 13.63 -13.80 0.97
C VAL A 126 15.05 -13.29 0.71
N LEU A 127 15.30 -12.82 -0.52
CA LEU A 127 16.62 -12.35 -0.97
C LEU A 127 16.97 -11.00 -0.33
N SER A 128 15.99 -10.13 -0.24
CA SER A 128 16.14 -8.81 0.36
C SER A 128 14.79 -8.28 0.84
N TRP A 129 14.84 -7.31 1.71
CA TRP A 129 13.70 -6.55 2.20
C TRP A 129 14.16 -5.15 2.63
N GLU A 130 13.25 -4.18 2.64
CA GLU A 130 13.52 -2.81 3.07
C GLU A 130 12.29 -2.21 3.74
N VAL A 131 12.51 -1.30 4.71
CA VAL A 131 11.46 -0.55 5.40
C VAL A 131 11.59 0.92 5.06
N SER A 132 10.47 1.58 4.76
CA SER A 132 10.42 3.02 4.51
C SER A 132 9.26 3.67 5.23
N VAL A 133 9.41 4.93 5.61
CA VAL A 133 8.34 5.79 6.14
C VAL A 133 7.53 6.46 5.02
N THR A 134 8.05 6.47 3.80
CA THR A 134 7.40 7.00 2.60
C THR A 134 7.16 5.89 1.57
N MET A 135 6.20 6.07 0.67
CA MET A 135 5.88 5.13 -0.40
C MET A 135 6.56 5.50 -1.72
N GLU A 136 7.73 6.11 -1.65
CA GLU A 136 8.56 6.44 -2.81
C GLU A 136 9.24 5.18 -3.38
N SER A 137 9.72 5.23 -4.63
CA SER A 137 10.33 4.05 -5.28
C SER A 137 11.71 3.67 -4.74
N GLU A 138 12.38 4.58 -4.03
CA GLU A 138 13.78 4.44 -3.61
C GLU A 138 14.04 3.19 -2.75
N PHE A 139 13.17 2.89 -1.77
CA PHE A 139 13.35 1.70 -0.93
C PHE A 139 13.13 0.39 -1.70
N CYS A 140 12.28 0.40 -2.75
CA CYS A 140 12.11 -0.74 -3.63
C CYS A 140 13.35 -0.96 -4.50
N ILE A 141 13.97 0.12 -5.00
CA ILE A 141 15.21 0.08 -5.78
C ILE A 141 16.36 -0.44 -4.91
N SER A 142 16.50 0.06 -3.68
CA SER A 142 17.50 -0.42 -2.72
C SER A 142 17.34 -1.92 -2.41
N ALA A 143 16.11 -2.40 -2.25
CA ALA A 143 15.85 -3.81 -2.07
C ALA A 143 16.22 -4.63 -3.31
N LEU A 144 15.88 -4.12 -4.52
CA LEU A 144 16.23 -4.79 -5.78
C LEU A 144 17.76 -4.90 -5.96
N ASP A 145 18.49 -3.82 -5.73
CA ASP A 145 19.94 -3.80 -5.85
C ASP A 145 20.62 -4.80 -4.91
N ARG A 146 20.11 -4.93 -3.67
CA ARG A 146 20.62 -5.94 -2.73
C ARG A 146 20.29 -7.37 -3.18
N ALA A 147 19.08 -7.61 -3.67
CA ALA A 147 18.70 -8.92 -4.18
C ALA A 147 19.58 -9.33 -5.37
N LEU A 148 19.85 -8.42 -6.31
CA LEU A 148 20.66 -8.67 -7.50
C LEU A 148 22.13 -8.97 -7.20
N ARG A 149 22.64 -8.61 -6.02
CA ARG A 149 23.98 -9.04 -5.54
C ARG A 149 24.00 -10.51 -5.11
N THR A 150 22.85 -11.07 -4.72
CA THR A 150 22.75 -12.48 -4.30
C THR A 150 22.58 -13.43 -5.48
N GLY A 151 21.89 -13.01 -6.53
CA GLY A 151 21.60 -13.83 -7.71
C GLY A 151 20.91 -13.03 -8.82
N ARG A 152 20.47 -13.75 -9.86
CA ARG A 152 19.74 -13.15 -10.99
C ARG A 152 18.57 -14.05 -11.37
N PRO A 153 17.32 -13.55 -11.37
CA PRO A 153 16.19 -14.33 -11.84
C PRO A 153 16.12 -14.36 -13.36
N GLN A 154 15.44 -15.34 -13.91
CA GLN A 154 15.03 -15.32 -15.32
C GLN A 154 13.85 -14.37 -15.52
N ILE A 155 12.87 -14.42 -14.62
CA ILE A 155 11.67 -13.59 -14.64
C ILE A 155 11.54 -12.87 -13.29
N PHE A 156 11.29 -11.58 -13.35
CA PHE A 156 10.97 -10.75 -12.19
C PHE A 156 9.51 -10.33 -12.27
N ASN A 157 8.70 -10.70 -11.26
CA ASN A 157 7.27 -10.41 -11.20
C ASN A 157 6.94 -9.36 -10.14
N SER A 158 6.07 -8.43 -10.48
CA SER A 158 5.54 -7.41 -9.56
C SER A 158 4.09 -7.09 -9.89
N ASP A 159 3.43 -6.31 -9.05
CA ASP A 159 2.20 -5.65 -9.43
C ASP A 159 2.46 -4.45 -10.38
N GLN A 160 1.39 -3.73 -10.76
CA GLN A 160 1.46 -2.54 -11.61
C GLN A 160 1.60 -1.25 -10.79
N GLY A 161 2.10 -1.31 -9.55
CA GLY A 161 2.32 -0.15 -8.70
C GLY A 161 3.34 0.83 -9.31
N SER A 162 3.17 2.12 -9.02
CA SER A 162 4.06 3.17 -9.54
C SER A 162 5.52 2.97 -9.17
N GLN A 163 5.79 2.35 -8.03
CA GLN A 163 7.13 2.01 -7.56
C GLN A 163 7.82 1.03 -8.51
N PHE A 164 7.10 0.00 -8.97
CA PHE A 164 7.62 -1.08 -9.79
C PHE A 164 7.56 -0.80 -11.29
N THR A 165 6.75 0.18 -11.73
CA THR A 165 6.69 0.64 -13.12
C THR A 165 7.64 1.81 -13.40
N SER A 166 8.31 2.35 -12.38
CA SER A 166 9.26 3.46 -12.51
C SER A 166 10.46 3.07 -13.38
N VAL A 167 10.98 4.04 -14.14
CA VAL A 167 12.12 3.83 -15.03
C VAL A 167 13.34 3.34 -14.26
N ASP A 168 13.57 3.88 -13.07
CA ASP A 168 14.74 3.55 -12.24
C ASP A 168 14.67 2.14 -11.66
N PHE A 169 13.47 1.63 -11.33
CA PHE A 169 13.28 0.24 -10.92
C PHE A 169 13.44 -0.74 -12.09
N ILE A 170 12.94 -0.40 -13.27
CA ILE A 170 12.95 -1.24 -14.47
C ILE A 170 14.35 -1.31 -15.13
N ARG A 171 15.11 -0.23 -15.05
CA ARG A 171 16.42 -0.10 -15.73
C ARG A 171 17.41 -1.23 -15.38
N PRO A 172 17.68 -1.56 -14.11
CA PRO A 172 18.63 -2.64 -13.77
C PRO A 172 18.14 -4.02 -14.24
N LEU A 173 16.84 -4.28 -14.21
CA LEU A 173 16.28 -5.55 -14.71
C LEU A 173 16.54 -5.71 -16.21
N LYS A 174 16.30 -4.67 -17.00
CA LYS A 174 16.57 -4.67 -18.45
C LYS A 174 18.06 -4.78 -18.77
N ALA A 175 18.90 -4.05 -18.05
CA ALA A 175 20.36 -4.08 -18.24
C ALA A 175 20.95 -5.49 -18.02
N LEU A 176 20.33 -6.29 -17.17
CA LEU A 176 20.72 -7.65 -16.88
C LEU A 176 19.98 -8.71 -17.73
N GLY A 177 19.15 -8.30 -18.69
CA GLY A 177 18.38 -9.20 -19.54
C GLY A 177 17.28 -9.98 -18.81
N ILE A 178 16.83 -9.52 -17.65
CA ILE A 178 15.79 -10.15 -16.85
C ILE A 178 14.43 -9.87 -17.50
N GLN A 179 13.62 -10.91 -17.71
CA GLN A 179 12.26 -10.75 -18.22
C GLN A 179 11.36 -10.15 -17.13
N ILE A 180 10.57 -9.14 -17.51
CA ILE A 180 9.68 -8.45 -16.58
C ILE A 180 8.26 -8.95 -16.78
N SER A 181 7.64 -9.38 -15.71
CA SER A 181 6.25 -9.82 -15.63
C SER A 181 5.48 -8.93 -14.68
N MET A 182 4.24 -8.58 -15.01
CA MET A 182 3.37 -7.81 -14.12
C MET A 182 2.01 -8.48 -13.98
N ASP A 183 1.51 -8.50 -12.75
CA ASP A 183 0.21 -9.06 -12.42
C ASP A 183 -0.92 -8.32 -13.15
N GLY A 184 -1.93 -9.05 -13.59
CA GLY A 184 -3.14 -8.45 -14.15
C GLY A 184 -3.95 -7.71 -13.08
N ARG A 185 -4.58 -6.59 -13.42
CA ARG A 185 -5.46 -5.88 -12.49
C ARG A 185 -6.57 -6.81 -11.97
N GLY A 186 -6.67 -6.92 -10.63
CA GLY A 186 -7.68 -7.73 -9.95
C GLY A 186 -7.42 -9.25 -9.96
N ARG A 187 -6.22 -9.70 -10.30
CA ARG A 187 -5.82 -11.11 -10.28
C ARG A 187 -4.93 -11.41 -9.08
N ALA A 188 -5.54 -11.59 -7.92
CA ALA A 188 -4.84 -11.89 -6.66
C ALA A 188 -3.98 -13.17 -6.72
N LEU A 189 -4.26 -14.11 -7.61
CA LEU A 189 -3.50 -15.36 -7.74
C LEU A 189 -2.16 -15.21 -8.47
N ASP A 190 -1.94 -14.09 -9.15
CA ASP A 190 -0.76 -13.88 -9.98
C ASP A 190 0.51 -13.66 -9.12
N ASN A 191 0.36 -13.24 -7.83
CA ASN A 191 1.47 -13.05 -6.89
C ASN A 191 1.28 -13.79 -5.55
N VAL A 192 0.65 -14.94 -5.59
CA VAL A 192 0.24 -15.72 -4.42
C VAL A 192 1.39 -16.02 -3.43
N PHE A 193 2.63 -16.11 -3.89
CA PHE A 193 3.76 -16.46 -3.02
C PHE A 193 4.17 -15.31 -2.10
N VAL A 194 4.23 -14.10 -2.60
CA VAL A 194 4.55 -12.93 -1.77
C VAL A 194 3.35 -12.54 -0.88
N GLU A 195 2.12 -12.75 -1.34
CA GLU A 195 0.93 -12.58 -0.50
C GLU A 195 0.94 -13.56 0.69
N ARG A 196 1.33 -14.82 0.46
CA ARG A 196 1.52 -15.80 1.53
C ARG A 196 2.67 -15.42 2.47
N LEU A 197 3.75 -14.85 1.94
CA LEU A 197 4.82 -14.29 2.78
C LEU A 197 4.25 -13.22 3.71
N TRP A 198 3.46 -12.28 3.19
CA TRP A 198 2.85 -11.22 4.01
C TRP A 198 1.93 -11.77 5.09
N ARG A 199 1.10 -12.75 4.76
CA ARG A 199 0.29 -13.43 5.76
C ARG A 199 1.17 -14.02 6.86
N THR A 200 2.22 -14.73 6.50
CA THR A 200 3.14 -15.36 7.44
C THR A 200 3.83 -14.32 8.32
N VAL A 201 4.43 -13.28 7.74
CA VAL A 201 5.09 -12.18 8.47
C VAL A 201 4.12 -11.46 9.41
N LYS A 202 2.88 -11.21 8.97
CA LYS A 202 1.87 -10.55 9.80
C LYS A 202 1.49 -11.37 11.02
N TYR A 203 1.21 -12.65 10.85
CA TYR A 203 0.74 -13.50 11.94
C TYR A 203 1.86 -14.02 12.84
N GLU A 204 3.06 -14.21 12.35
CA GLU A 204 4.17 -14.76 13.11
C GLU A 204 5.06 -13.68 13.74
N GLU A 205 4.98 -12.42 13.28
CA GLU A 205 5.84 -11.34 13.74
C GLU A 205 5.07 -10.06 14.08
N ILE A 206 4.39 -9.44 13.07
CA ILE A 206 3.87 -8.08 13.21
C ILE A 206 2.73 -8.00 14.23
N TYR A 207 1.76 -8.93 14.18
CA TYR A 207 0.59 -8.91 15.08
C TYR A 207 0.90 -9.37 16.50
N LEU A 208 2.06 -10.01 16.71
CA LEU A 208 2.49 -10.46 18.02
C LEU A 208 3.29 -9.39 18.78
N LYS A 209 3.63 -8.28 18.12
CA LYS A 209 4.52 -7.25 18.65
C LYS A 209 3.92 -5.86 18.53
N ASP A 210 4.27 -4.98 19.46
CA ASP A 210 3.97 -3.55 19.43
C ASP A 210 5.28 -2.77 19.19
N TYR A 211 5.51 -2.38 17.95
CA TYR A 211 6.71 -1.65 17.57
C TYR A 211 6.58 -0.17 17.97
N ARG A 212 7.36 0.26 18.95
CA ARG A 212 7.34 1.64 19.45
C ARG A 212 7.81 2.67 18.42
N ASN A 213 8.76 2.29 17.56
CA ASN A 213 9.34 3.17 16.54
C ASN A 213 9.95 2.35 15.39
N VAL A 214 10.39 3.06 14.34
CA VAL A 214 10.97 2.45 13.13
C VAL A 214 12.21 1.59 13.40
N PRO A 215 13.22 2.04 14.18
CA PRO A 215 14.40 1.20 14.49
C PRO A 215 14.05 -0.12 15.17
N VAL A 216 13.08 -0.11 16.10
CA VAL A 216 12.61 -1.34 16.78
C VAL A 216 11.95 -2.28 15.77
N ALA A 217 11.11 -1.77 14.88
CA ALA A 217 10.49 -2.58 13.82
C ALA A 217 11.54 -3.18 12.88
N VAL A 218 12.50 -2.39 12.42
CA VAL A 218 13.58 -2.83 11.53
C VAL A 218 14.41 -3.95 12.17
N ASN A 219 14.85 -3.78 13.42
CA ASN A 219 15.64 -4.79 14.12
C ASN A 219 14.85 -6.09 14.32
N SER A 220 13.57 -5.98 14.65
CA SER A 220 12.70 -7.15 14.86
C SER A 220 12.45 -7.90 13.56
N LEU A 221 12.16 -7.19 12.47
CA LEU A 221 12.00 -7.76 11.13
C LEU A 221 13.30 -8.40 10.63
N ALA A 222 14.47 -7.80 10.93
CA ALA A 222 15.76 -8.40 10.59
C ALA A 222 15.95 -9.78 11.26
N ALA A 223 15.67 -9.86 12.56
CA ALA A 223 15.73 -11.12 13.29
C ALA A 223 14.71 -12.14 12.74
N TYR A 224 13.49 -11.65 12.40
CA TYR A 224 12.45 -12.49 11.84
C TYR A 224 12.84 -13.05 10.45
N PHE A 225 13.34 -12.24 9.52
CA PHE A 225 13.75 -12.73 8.19
C PHE A 225 14.96 -13.65 8.25
N GLN A 226 15.88 -13.47 9.20
CA GLN A 226 16.92 -14.45 9.47
C GLN A 226 16.34 -15.81 9.93
N PHE A 227 15.39 -15.78 10.86
CA PHE A 227 14.66 -16.98 11.30
C PHE A 227 13.87 -17.60 10.14
N TYR A 228 13.11 -16.80 9.38
CA TYR A 228 12.31 -17.25 8.25
C TYR A 228 13.15 -18.00 7.21
N ASN A 229 14.27 -17.44 6.82
CA ASN A 229 15.14 -18.04 5.82
C ASN A 229 15.92 -19.25 6.35
N GLY A 230 16.46 -19.16 7.55
CA GLY A 230 17.45 -20.13 8.02
C GLY A 230 16.93 -21.21 8.96
N ARG A 231 15.79 -21.00 9.62
CA ARG A 231 15.29 -21.91 10.68
C ARG A 231 13.81 -22.28 10.54
N ARG A 232 13.00 -21.47 9.85
CA ARG A 232 11.59 -21.77 9.69
C ARG A 232 11.38 -22.90 8.69
N PHE A 233 10.73 -23.97 9.13
CA PHE A 233 10.34 -25.09 8.26
C PHE A 233 9.12 -24.74 7.43
N HIS A 234 9.13 -25.11 6.13
CA HIS A 234 8.03 -24.91 5.21
C HIS A 234 7.46 -26.26 4.74
N GLN A 235 6.18 -26.49 4.99
CA GLN A 235 5.50 -27.72 4.57
C GLN A 235 5.59 -27.91 3.05
N SER A 236 5.40 -26.85 2.27
CA SER A 236 5.49 -26.91 0.79
C SER A 236 6.92 -27.19 0.27
N LEU A 237 7.92 -27.13 1.13
CA LEU A 237 9.32 -27.49 0.81
C LEU A 237 9.72 -28.83 1.45
N GLY A 238 8.77 -29.69 1.81
CA GLY A 238 9.05 -30.93 2.51
C GLY A 238 9.67 -30.72 3.90
N TYR A 239 9.21 -29.69 4.63
CA TYR A 239 9.73 -29.28 5.95
C TYR A 239 11.21 -28.89 5.93
N ARG A 240 11.70 -28.37 4.80
CA ARG A 240 13.04 -27.76 4.70
C ARG A 240 12.95 -26.25 4.91
N THR A 241 14.07 -25.61 5.21
CA THR A 241 14.17 -24.16 5.32
C THR A 241 14.35 -23.53 3.94
N PRO A 242 13.89 -22.28 3.71
CA PRO A 242 14.13 -21.57 2.46
C PRO A 242 15.61 -21.51 2.06
N ALA A 243 16.50 -21.24 3.01
CA ALA A 243 17.94 -21.17 2.75
C ALA A 243 18.51 -22.52 2.32
N SER A 244 18.11 -23.63 2.94
CA SER A 244 18.60 -24.96 2.55
C SER A 244 18.22 -25.30 1.11
N VAL A 245 17.01 -24.89 0.67
CA VAL A 245 16.53 -25.13 -0.70
C VAL A 245 17.20 -24.17 -1.69
N TYR A 246 17.36 -22.90 -1.33
CA TYR A 246 17.96 -21.90 -2.23
C TYR A 246 19.43 -22.16 -2.54
N TYR A 247 20.21 -22.56 -1.50
CA TYR A 247 21.64 -22.81 -1.63
C TYR A 247 21.98 -24.27 -1.95
N GLU A 248 20.99 -25.14 -2.06
CA GLU A 248 21.22 -26.52 -2.50
C GLU A 248 21.80 -26.50 -3.92
N ARG A 249 23.10 -26.74 -4.04
CA ARG A 249 23.72 -26.93 -5.35
C ARG A 249 23.07 -28.17 -5.95
N GLY A 250 22.41 -28.01 -7.09
CA GLY A 250 21.71 -29.09 -7.76
C GLY A 250 22.58 -30.33 -7.86
N GLY A 251 22.38 -31.24 -6.94
CA GLY A 251 22.90 -32.58 -7.07
C GLY A 251 22.24 -33.17 -8.31
N ARG A 252 23.00 -33.35 -9.38
CA ARG A 252 22.61 -34.18 -10.51
C ARG A 252 22.17 -35.52 -9.95
N LYS A 253 20.88 -35.85 -10.10
CA LYS A 253 20.47 -37.26 -10.11
C LYS A 253 20.81 -37.86 -11.48
#